data_4611b904e2e13814b6680304ba2e0737
#
_entry.id   4611b904e2e13814b6680304ba2e0737
#
_cell.length_a   1.000
_cell.length_b   1.000
_cell.length_c   1.000
_cell.angle_alpha   90.00
_cell.angle_beta   90.00
_cell.angle_gamma   90.00
#
_symmetry.space_group_name_H-M   'P 1'
#
loop_
_entity.id
_entity.type
_entity.pdbx_description
1 polymer ?
#
loop_
_entity_poly.entity_id
_entity_poly.type
_entity_poly.pdbx_seq_one_letter_code
_entity_poly.pdbx_strand_id
1 'polypeptide(L)'
;MAPTISFKKKSNKKQHALPSSSSIQSLPRDLLLNMLISVTSQSFVDLYSMKLCCRDFLQVEEENYVLQKVSLNQFPLIQWFPNKKELSFLARCKESGNIESLFREGFLKYFSYPNGNIGGLERLKTAAQKGHKEAIYIYGMIMLCSKDYESRKEGLKHMRSLRMSKCIMITRKKVQYLASSLWKNNGLLTRNQTPLCDSKDTCKGWRVKKGKWLLFDDEDDDIESCEACRWDHELEFFYKLFNV
;
A
#
# COMPACT_ATOMS: atom_id res chain seq x y z
N MET A 1 -71.78 -39.96 43.98
CA MET A 1 -70.31 -40.15 44.16
C MET A 1 -69.74 -40.48 42.84
N ALA A 2 -68.98 -39.51 42.20
CA ALA A 2 -68.32 -39.67 40.91
C ALA A 2 -66.82 -39.71 41.16
N PRO A 3 -66.04 -40.60 40.51
CA PRO A 3 -64.62 -40.70 40.74
C PRO A 3 -63.84 -39.67 39.86
N THR A 4 -63.00 -38.95 40.51
CA THR A 4 -62.09 -37.94 39.88
C THR A 4 -60.89 -38.64 39.26
N ILE A 5 -60.75 -38.55 37.95
CA ILE A 5 -59.64 -39.07 37.25
C ILE A 5 -58.56 -37.98 37.14
N SER A 6 -57.38 -38.21 37.76
CA SER A 6 -56.23 -37.32 37.73
C SER A 6 -55.34 -37.67 36.59
N PHE A 7 -55.21 -36.79 35.56
CA PHE A 7 -54.23 -36.91 34.46
C PHE A 7 -52.86 -36.31 34.84
N LYS A 8 -51.88 -37.16 35.05
CA LYS A 8 -50.46 -36.75 35.15
C LYS A 8 -49.89 -36.47 33.75
N LYS A 9 -49.70 -35.21 33.41
CA LYS A 9 -48.96 -34.77 32.26
C LYS A 9 -47.45 -34.94 32.50
N LYS A 10 -46.79 -35.93 31.88
CA LYS A 10 -45.34 -36.01 31.76
C LYS A 10 -44.89 -35.04 30.65
N SER A 11 -44.29 -33.92 31.01
CA SER A 11 -43.64 -33.01 30.09
C SER A 11 -42.16 -33.44 29.91
N ASN A 12 -41.88 -34.17 28.86
CA ASN A 12 -40.50 -34.40 28.39
C ASN A 12 -40.03 -33.15 27.65
N LYS A 13 -39.42 -32.22 28.35
CA LYS A 13 -38.58 -31.18 27.73
C LYS A 13 -37.24 -31.83 27.29
N LYS A 14 -37.13 -32.24 26.03
CA LYS A 14 -35.82 -32.39 25.38
C LYS A 14 -35.18 -31.01 25.31
N GLN A 15 -34.26 -30.73 26.20
CA GLN A 15 -33.33 -29.62 26.05
C GLN A 15 -32.44 -29.95 24.86
N HIS A 16 -32.72 -29.36 23.71
CA HIS A 16 -31.73 -29.25 22.65
C HIS A 16 -30.57 -28.42 23.21
N ALA A 17 -29.47 -29.06 23.58
CA ALA A 17 -28.21 -28.38 23.83
C ALA A 17 -27.85 -27.68 22.54
N LEU A 18 -27.87 -26.35 22.55
CA LEU A 18 -27.24 -25.54 21.49
C LEU A 18 -25.81 -25.98 21.37
N PRO A 19 -25.29 -26.18 20.12
CA PRO A 19 -23.88 -26.51 19.92
C PRO A 19 -23.07 -25.43 20.62
N SER A 20 -22.16 -25.85 21.50
CA SER A 20 -21.22 -24.97 22.18
C SER A 20 -20.56 -24.06 21.12
N SER A 21 -20.91 -22.77 21.13
CA SER A 21 -20.25 -21.79 20.32
C SER A 21 -18.76 -21.92 20.63
N SER A 22 -17.98 -22.40 19.66
CA SER A 22 -16.54 -22.43 19.80
C SER A 22 -16.08 -20.99 20.07
N SER A 23 -15.75 -20.74 21.32
CA SER A 23 -15.35 -19.41 21.74
C SER A 23 -14.05 -19.06 21.04
N ILE A 24 -13.92 -17.86 20.49
CA ILE A 24 -12.66 -17.30 19.96
C ILE A 24 -11.51 -17.53 20.97
N GLN A 25 -11.81 -17.52 22.26
CA GLN A 25 -10.89 -17.78 23.36
C GLN A 25 -10.28 -19.20 23.37
N SER A 26 -10.86 -20.16 22.64
CA SER A 26 -10.29 -21.50 22.50
C SER A 26 -9.26 -21.63 21.36
N LEU A 27 -9.08 -20.56 20.54
CA LEU A 27 -8.13 -20.58 19.45
C LEU A 27 -6.69 -20.40 19.96
N PRO A 28 -5.71 -21.14 19.39
CA PRO A 28 -4.31 -20.88 19.64
C PRO A 28 -3.93 -19.41 19.30
N ARG A 29 -3.02 -18.85 20.12
CA ARG A 29 -2.57 -17.46 19.98
C ARG A 29 -2.07 -17.13 18.56
N ASP A 30 -1.36 -18.06 17.92
CA ASP A 30 -0.84 -17.89 16.56
C ASP A 30 -1.95 -17.75 15.53
N LEU A 31 -3.07 -18.43 15.68
CA LEU A 31 -4.22 -18.28 14.80
C LEU A 31 -4.92 -16.94 15.02
N LEU A 32 -5.07 -16.51 16.27
CA LEU A 32 -5.61 -15.17 16.60
C LEU A 32 -4.73 -14.08 15.99
N LEU A 33 -3.42 -14.20 16.09
CA LEU A 33 -2.45 -13.29 15.49
C LEU A 33 -2.59 -13.23 13.97
N ASN A 34 -2.66 -14.37 13.29
CA ASN A 34 -2.81 -14.44 11.84
C ASN A 34 -4.14 -13.84 11.36
N MET A 35 -5.23 -14.09 12.08
CA MET A 35 -6.53 -13.47 11.81
C MET A 35 -6.44 -11.94 11.95
N LEU A 36 -5.86 -11.46 13.05
CA LEU A 36 -5.69 -10.05 13.32
C LEU A 36 -4.88 -9.37 12.21
N ILE A 37 -3.76 -9.97 11.80
CA ILE A 37 -2.91 -9.47 10.71
C ILE A 37 -3.67 -9.42 9.40
N SER A 38 -4.40 -10.47 9.06
CA SER A 38 -5.18 -10.52 7.80
C SER A 38 -6.19 -9.39 7.72
N VAL A 39 -6.89 -9.10 8.79
CA VAL A 39 -7.89 -8.04 8.86
C VAL A 39 -7.23 -6.65 8.90
N THR A 40 -6.24 -6.47 9.75
CA THR A 40 -5.60 -5.16 9.98
C THR A 40 -4.70 -4.70 8.84
N SER A 41 -4.20 -5.63 8.03
CA SER A 41 -3.46 -5.31 6.81
C SER A 41 -4.33 -4.61 5.75
N GLN A 42 -5.65 -4.75 5.84
CA GLN A 42 -6.60 -4.13 4.95
C GLN A 42 -7.17 -2.83 5.53
N SER A 43 -7.44 -2.79 6.82
CA SER A 43 -8.09 -1.66 7.47
C SER A 43 -7.64 -1.44 8.92
N PHE A 44 -7.18 -0.23 9.21
CA PHE A 44 -6.88 0.19 10.58
C PHE A 44 -8.15 0.26 11.46
N VAL A 45 -9.29 0.62 10.87
CA VAL A 45 -10.57 0.70 11.59
C VAL A 45 -10.97 -0.67 12.14
N ASP A 46 -10.69 -1.72 11.37
CA ASP A 46 -10.99 -3.10 11.79
C ASP A 46 -10.08 -3.54 12.94
N LEU A 47 -8.84 -3.06 13.01
CA LEU A 47 -7.98 -3.25 14.18
C LEU A 47 -8.65 -2.70 15.45
N TYR A 48 -9.19 -1.48 15.35
CA TYR A 48 -9.87 -0.84 16.48
C TYR A 48 -11.14 -1.61 16.89
N SER A 49 -11.90 -2.07 15.91
CA SER A 49 -13.11 -2.86 16.14
C SER A 49 -12.79 -4.20 16.80
N MET A 50 -11.74 -4.88 16.36
CA MET A 50 -11.30 -6.14 16.98
C MET A 50 -10.81 -5.97 18.42
N LYS A 51 -10.13 -4.87 18.75
CA LYS A 51 -9.75 -4.53 20.13
C LYS A 51 -10.94 -4.44 21.07
N LEU A 52 -12.05 -3.90 20.58
CA LEU A 52 -13.26 -3.75 21.37
C LEU A 52 -14.00 -5.07 21.56
N CYS A 53 -13.72 -6.09 20.74
CA CYS A 53 -14.43 -7.36 20.79
C CYS A 53 -14.00 -8.24 21.99
N CYS A 54 -12.71 -8.33 22.28
CA CYS A 54 -12.23 -9.15 23.39
C CYS A 54 -10.83 -8.76 23.87
N ARG A 55 -10.51 -9.17 25.11
CA ARG A 55 -9.22 -8.88 25.75
C ARG A 55 -8.03 -9.54 25.04
N ASP A 56 -8.25 -10.70 24.42
CA ASP A 56 -7.19 -11.42 23.73
C ASP A 56 -6.68 -10.65 22.52
N PHE A 57 -7.58 -10.04 21.73
CA PHE A 57 -7.18 -9.14 20.63
C PHE A 57 -6.49 -7.86 21.12
N LEU A 58 -6.88 -7.35 22.28
CA LEU A 58 -6.24 -6.18 22.86
C LEU A 58 -4.77 -6.46 23.22
N GLN A 59 -4.46 -7.65 23.77
CA GLN A 59 -3.12 -8.06 24.13
C GLN A 59 -2.24 -8.36 22.90
N VAL A 60 -2.82 -9.01 21.89
CA VAL A 60 -2.10 -9.39 20.65
C VAL A 60 -1.78 -8.17 19.78
N GLU A 61 -2.60 -7.12 19.83
CA GLU A 61 -2.37 -5.89 19.03
C GLU A 61 -1.08 -5.16 19.42
N GLU A 62 -0.65 -5.27 20.67
CA GLU A 62 0.61 -4.66 21.13
C GLU A 62 1.85 -5.36 20.57
N GLU A 63 1.69 -6.50 19.91
CA GLU A 63 2.81 -7.20 19.30
C GLU A 63 3.37 -6.42 18.11
N ASN A 64 4.68 -6.26 18.09
CA ASN A 64 5.40 -5.59 17.01
C ASN A 64 5.06 -6.15 15.62
N TYR A 65 4.70 -7.43 15.54
CA TYR A 65 4.36 -8.08 14.28
C TYR A 65 3.04 -7.59 13.68
N VAL A 66 2.04 -7.27 14.48
CA VAL A 66 0.77 -6.64 14.04
C VAL A 66 1.06 -5.23 13.54
N LEU A 67 1.79 -4.42 14.33
CA LEU A 67 2.16 -3.05 13.97
C LEU A 67 3.00 -3.00 12.68
N GLN A 68 3.80 -4.03 12.40
CA GLN A 68 4.56 -4.18 11.17
C GLN A 68 3.70 -4.33 9.92
N LYS A 69 2.50 -4.93 10.05
CA LYS A 69 1.62 -5.32 8.94
C LYS A 69 0.38 -4.45 8.81
N VAL A 70 0.04 -3.66 9.82
CA VAL A 70 -1.17 -2.83 9.79
C VAL A 70 -1.14 -1.82 8.67
N SER A 71 -2.30 -1.63 8.01
CA SER A 71 -2.47 -0.63 6.96
C SER A 71 -2.52 0.77 7.54
N LEU A 72 -1.73 1.70 6.99
CA LEU A 72 -1.74 3.12 7.36
C LEU A 72 -2.52 3.99 6.36
N ASN A 73 -3.25 3.41 5.42
CA ASN A 73 -3.97 4.13 4.38
C ASN A 73 -4.99 5.16 4.90
N GLN A 74 -5.52 4.95 6.10
CA GLN A 74 -6.48 5.86 6.75
C GLN A 74 -5.82 7.14 7.30
N PHE A 75 -4.51 7.11 7.51
CA PHE A 75 -3.79 8.28 8.02
C PHE A 75 -3.33 9.16 6.86
N PRO A 76 -3.57 10.47 6.90
CA PRO A 76 -3.03 11.38 5.89
C PRO A 76 -1.50 11.31 5.87
N LEU A 77 -0.92 11.56 4.70
CA LEU A 77 0.54 11.58 4.55
C LEU A 77 1.17 12.70 5.41
N ILE A 78 0.55 13.87 5.38
CA ILE A 78 0.94 15.03 6.19
C ILE A 78 -0.11 15.22 7.28
N GLN A 79 0.34 15.18 8.52
CA GLN A 79 -0.49 15.41 9.70
C GLN A 79 -0.55 16.90 10.00
N TRP A 80 -1.52 17.62 9.44
CA TRP A 80 -1.69 19.06 9.67
C TRP A 80 -2.13 19.38 11.11
N PHE A 81 -2.96 18.52 11.70
CA PHE A 81 -3.46 18.65 13.06
C PHE A 81 -3.25 17.32 13.80
N PRO A 82 -2.02 17.07 14.27
CA PRO A 82 -1.68 15.78 14.82
C PRO A 82 -2.38 15.51 16.16
N ASN A 83 -3.07 14.38 16.25
CA ASN A 83 -3.57 13.83 17.49
C ASN A 83 -2.44 13.08 18.19
N LYS A 84 -2.24 13.29 19.50
CA LYS A 84 -1.17 12.63 20.27
C LYS A 84 -1.27 11.10 20.20
N LYS A 85 -2.48 10.53 20.22
CA LYS A 85 -2.68 9.08 20.12
C LYS A 85 -2.29 8.54 18.75
N GLU A 86 -2.66 9.25 17.68
CA GLU A 86 -2.28 8.88 16.31
C GLU A 86 -0.77 8.95 16.10
N LEU A 87 -0.12 10.02 16.57
CA LEU A 87 1.33 10.15 16.50
C LEU A 87 2.05 9.02 17.24
N SER A 88 1.59 8.68 18.44
CA SER A 88 2.15 7.57 19.22
C SER A 88 1.98 6.24 18.50
N PHE A 89 0.81 6.00 17.90
CA PHE A 89 0.56 4.80 17.11
C PHE A 89 1.48 4.72 15.87
N LEU A 90 1.58 5.81 15.10
CA LEU A 90 2.45 5.88 13.92
C LEU A 90 3.93 5.69 14.28
N ALA A 91 4.37 6.25 15.43
CA ALA A 91 5.71 6.05 15.94
C ALA A 91 5.99 4.56 16.26
N ARG A 92 5.07 3.88 16.95
CA ARG A 92 5.16 2.44 17.22
C ARG A 92 5.20 1.61 15.93
N CYS A 93 4.37 1.93 14.93
CA CYS A 93 4.43 1.28 13.62
C CYS A 93 5.81 1.45 12.96
N LYS A 94 6.37 2.65 13.03
CA LYS A 94 7.71 2.94 12.51
C LYS A 94 8.78 2.14 13.24
N GLU A 95 8.78 2.12 14.57
CA GLU A 95 9.71 1.36 15.42
C GLU A 95 9.61 -0.15 15.16
N SER A 96 8.41 -0.66 14.91
CA SER A 96 8.15 -2.05 14.54
C SER A 96 8.60 -2.39 13.12
N GLY A 97 9.03 -1.43 12.30
CA GLY A 97 9.48 -1.65 10.93
C GLY A 97 8.36 -1.80 9.90
N ASN A 98 7.22 -1.15 10.11
CA ASN A 98 6.11 -1.12 9.15
C ASN A 98 6.57 -0.55 7.80
N ILE A 99 6.29 -1.28 6.72
CA ILE A 99 6.78 -0.95 5.37
C ILE A 99 6.13 0.33 4.85
N GLU A 100 4.85 0.54 5.11
CA GLU A 100 4.13 1.77 4.74
C GLU A 100 4.73 2.98 5.47
N SER A 101 5.07 2.85 6.75
CA SER A 101 5.74 3.89 7.52
C SER A 101 7.11 4.25 6.94
N LEU A 102 7.89 3.23 6.54
CA LEU A 102 9.18 3.42 5.88
C LEU A 102 9.05 4.15 4.53
N PHE A 103 8.06 3.75 3.72
CA PHE A 103 7.74 4.41 2.46
C PHE A 103 7.36 5.88 2.67
N ARG A 104 6.43 6.17 3.57
CA ARG A 104 5.97 7.53 3.86
C ARG A 104 7.12 8.43 4.31
N GLU A 105 7.97 7.95 5.20
CA GLU A 105 9.14 8.70 5.63
C GLU A 105 10.11 8.96 4.47
N GLY A 106 10.38 7.95 3.64
CA GLY A 106 11.22 8.08 2.45
C GLY A 106 10.67 9.08 1.46
N PHE A 107 9.36 9.00 1.18
CA PHE A 107 8.67 9.88 0.27
C PHE A 107 8.68 11.34 0.74
N LEU A 108 8.31 11.58 2.00
CA LEU A 108 8.33 12.92 2.59
C LEU A 108 9.75 13.50 2.60
N LYS A 109 10.75 12.75 3.01
CA LYS A 109 12.14 13.23 3.06
C LYS A 109 12.71 13.53 1.68
N TYR A 110 12.44 12.67 0.68
CA TYR A 110 12.97 12.87 -0.67
C TYR A 110 12.33 14.07 -1.37
N PHE A 111 11.00 14.24 -1.24
CA PHE A 111 10.24 15.30 -1.89
C PHE A 111 10.01 16.54 -1.02
N SER A 112 10.63 16.64 0.15
CA SER A 112 10.46 17.81 1.01
C SER A 112 10.99 19.09 0.35
N TYR A 113 10.22 20.17 0.49
CA TYR A 113 10.61 21.51 0.06
C TYR A 113 11.53 22.19 1.12
N PRO A 114 12.50 23.02 0.75
CA PRO A 114 12.94 23.34 -0.61
C PRO A 114 13.97 22.35 -1.18
N ASN A 115 14.69 21.65 -0.33
CA ASN A 115 15.85 20.84 -0.68
C ASN A 115 15.66 19.42 -0.18
N GLY A 116 15.02 18.57 -0.93
CA GLY A 116 14.86 17.18 -0.56
C GLY A 116 16.14 16.54 0.02
N ASN A 117 15.99 15.36 0.60
CA ASN A 117 17.10 14.66 1.26
C ASN A 117 17.36 13.31 0.58
N ILE A 118 18.61 13.11 0.15
CA ILE A 118 19.03 11.86 -0.51
C ILE A 118 18.82 10.62 0.39
N GLY A 119 18.87 10.77 1.72
CA GLY A 119 18.52 9.71 2.67
C GLY A 119 17.06 9.25 2.56
N GLY A 120 16.19 10.05 1.95
CA GLY A 120 14.83 9.64 1.58
C GLY A 120 14.84 8.58 0.47
N LEU A 121 15.75 8.66 -0.49
CA LEU A 121 15.90 7.70 -1.57
C LEU A 121 16.27 6.30 -1.05
N GLU A 122 17.18 6.21 -0.07
CA GLU A 122 17.55 4.93 0.54
C GLU A 122 16.37 4.26 1.26
N ARG A 123 15.51 5.05 1.89
CA ARG A 123 14.26 4.53 2.50
C ARG A 123 13.27 4.05 1.47
N LEU A 124 13.10 4.79 0.36
CA LEU A 124 12.27 4.38 -0.77
C LEU A 124 12.79 3.09 -1.40
N LYS A 125 14.12 2.96 -1.59
CA LYS A 125 14.78 1.75 -2.07
C LYS A 125 14.48 0.56 -1.16
N THR A 126 14.65 0.73 0.15
CA THR A 126 14.38 -0.32 1.13
C THR A 126 12.92 -0.74 1.13
N ALA A 127 12.00 0.22 1.05
CA ALA A 127 10.56 -0.08 0.97
C ALA A 127 10.22 -0.82 -0.33
N ALA A 128 10.81 -0.42 -1.46
CA ALA A 128 10.65 -1.09 -2.76
C ALA A 128 11.15 -2.54 -2.72
N GLN A 129 12.33 -2.78 -2.13
CA GLN A 129 12.90 -4.12 -1.94
C GLN A 129 12.02 -5.02 -1.07
N LYS A 130 11.30 -4.44 -0.10
CA LYS A 130 10.31 -5.13 0.73
C LYS A 130 8.95 -5.32 0.05
N GLY A 131 8.81 -4.92 -1.22
CA GLY A 131 7.61 -5.15 -2.02
C GLY A 131 6.51 -4.09 -1.91
N HIS A 132 6.78 -2.91 -1.33
CA HIS A 132 5.81 -1.82 -1.27
C HIS A 132 5.58 -1.24 -2.66
N LYS A 133 4.36 -1.34 -3.19
CA LYS A 133 4.06 -1.04 -4.61
C LYS A 133 4.30 0.42 -4.97
N GLU A 134 3.87 1.35 -4.14
CA GLU A 134 4.09 2.78 -4.35
C GLU A 134 5.58 3.14 -4.26
N ALA A 135 6.34 2.46 -3.39
CA ALA A 135 7.79 2.63 -3.33
C ALA A 135 8.49 2.08 -4.58
N ILE A 136 8.06 0.91 -5.08
CA ILE A 136 8.57 0.33 -6.34
C ILE A 136 8.37 1.31 -7.49
N TYR A 137 7.17 1.91 -7.58
CA TYR A 137 6.86 2.90 -8.63
C TYR A 137 7.75 4.14 -8.50
N ILE A 138 7.74 4.79 -7.34
CA ILE A 138 8.47 6.05 -7.10
C ILE A 138 9.98 5.83 -7.27
N TYR A 139 10.54 4.81 -6.62
CA TYR A 139 11.97 4.49 -6.73
C TYR A 139 12.36 4.14 -8.16
N GLY A 140 11.56 3.30 -8.83
CA GLY A 140 11.76 2.94 -10.23
C GLY A 140 11.76 4.16 -11.16
N MET A 141 10.81 5.08 -10.98
CA MET A 141 10.75 6.32 -11.76
C MET A 141 11.93 7.25 -11.50
N ILE A 142 12.36 7.42 -10.24
CA ILE A 142 13.54 8.21 -9.90
C ILE A 142 14.80 7.61 -10.58
N MET A 143 14.94 6.28 -10.54
CA MET A 143 16.07 5.61 -11.22
C MET A 143 16.03 5.82 -12.74
N LEU A 144 14.85 5.82 -13.35
CA LEU A 144 14.70 6.12 -14.79
C LEU A 144 15.06 7.56 -15.15
N CYS A 145 14.89 8.51 -14.22
CA CYS A 145 15.33 9.89 -14.40
C CYS A 145 16.85 10.07 -14.39
N SER A 146 17.60 9.08 -13.89
CA SER A 146 19.05 9.14 -13.83
C SER A 146 19.69 9.18 -15.23
N LYS A 147 20.88 9.82 -15.35
CA LYS A 147 21.74 9.75 -16.53
C LYS A 147 22.56 8.46 -16.58
N ASP A 148 22.72 7.81 -15.42
CA ASP A 148 23.50 6.60 -15.29
C ASP A 148 22.76 5.38 -15.85
N TYR A 149 23.45 4.59 -16.69
CA TYR A 149 22.86 3.42 -17.37
C TYR A 149 22.40 2.33 -16.37
N GLU A 150 23.21 2.01 -15.35
CA GLU A 150 22.86 0.96 -14.39
C GLU A 150 21.65 1.36 -13.53
N SER A 151 21.56 2.64 -13.14
CA SER A 151 20.37 3.17 -12.45
C SER A 151 19.12 3.03 -13.32
N ARG A 152 19.19 3.38 -14.60
CA ARG A 152 18.05 3.24 -15.54
C ARG A 152 17.64 1.79 -15.71
N LYS A 153 18.59 0.87 -15.78
CA LYS A 153 18.35 -0.57 -15.85
C LYS A 153 17.67 -1.11 -14.58
N GLU A 154 18.08 -0.64 -13.41
CA GLU A 154 17.43 -0.93 -12.14
C GLU A 154 15.98 -0.41 -12.14
N GLY A 155 15.77 0.83 -12.59
CA GLY A 155 14.45 1.43 -12.75
C GLY A 155 13.53 0.60 -13.64
N LEU A 156 14.02 0.18 -14.82
CA LEU A 156 13.25 -0.70 -15.74
C LEU A 156 12.86 -2.02 -15.07
N LYS A 157 13.74 -2.63 -14.29
CA LYS A 157 13.45 -3.87 -13.55
C LYS A 157 12.27 -3.67 -12.58
N HIS A 158 12.26 -2.57 -11.83
CA HIS A 158 11.19 -2.25 -10.90
C HIS A 158 9.85 -2.00 -11.61
N MET A 159 9.87 -1.24 -12.71
CA MET A 159 8.66 -0.94 -13.47
C MET A 159 8.08 -2.18 -14.18
N ARG A 160 8.92 -3.07 -14.70
CA ARG A 160 8.50 -4.37 -15.23
C ARG A 160 7.83 -5.24 -14.17
N SER A 161 8.45 -5.33 -12.98
CA SER A 161 7.88 -6.08 -11.84
C SER A 161 6.48 -5.57 -11.46
N LEU A 162 6.31 -4.25 -11.43
CA LEU A 162 5.03 -3.63 -11.10
C LEU A 162 3.97 -3.90 -12.19
N ARG A 163 4.36 -3.88 -13.47
CA ARG A 163 3.48 -4.22 -14.59
C ARG A 163 3.04 -5.68 -14.53
N MET A 164 3.97 -6.60 -14.31
CA MET A 164 3.68 -8.03 -14.19
C MET A 164 2.70 -8.35 -13.05
N SER A 165 2.72 -7.54 -11.99
CA SER A 165 1.76 -7.67 -10.87
C SER A 165 0.39 -7.07 -11.16
N LYS A 166 0.14 -6.50 -12.36
CA LYS A 166 -1.12 -5.84 -12.78
C LYS A 166 -1.58 -4.70 -11.84
N CYS A 167 -0.64 -4.09 -11.10
CA CYS A 167 -0.94 -3.10 -10.07
C CYS A 167 -0.60 -1.67 -10.47
N ILE A 168 -0.04 -1.45 -11.67
CA ILE A 168 0.51 -0.15 -12.07
C ILE A 168 -0.53 0.97 -12.04
N MET A 169 -1.75 0.72 -12.50
CA MET A 169 -2.84 1.69 -12.54
C MET A 169 -3.26 2.17 -11.14
N ILE A 170 -3.46 1.20 -10.23
CA ILE A 170 -3.86 1.49 -8.85
C ILE A 170 -2.74 2.23 -8.14
N THR A 171 -1.49 1.77 -8.31
CA THR A 171 -0.31 2.39 -7.72
C THR A 171 -0.13 3.82 -8.20
N ARG A 172 -0.28 4.08 -9.50
CA ARG A 172 -0.21 5.41 -10.10
C ARG A 172 -1.23 6.38 -9.50
N LYS A 173 -2.51 5.96 -9.37
CA LYS A 173 -3.57 6.78 -8.74
C LYS A 173 -3.23 7.12 -7.29
N LYS A 174 -2.71 6.16 -6.52
CA LYS A 174 -2.27 6.41 -5.14
C LYS A 174 -1.11 7.38 -5.06
N VAL A 175 -0.09 7.21 -5.91
CA VAL A 175 1.07 8.13 -5.97
C VAL A 175 0.62 9.54 -6.37
N GLN A 176 -0.30 9.67 -7.32
CA GLN A 176 -0.87 10.96 -7.70
C GLN A 176 -1.58 11.62 -6.52
N TYR A 177 -2.38 10.88 -5.78
CA TYR A 177 -3.03 11.37 -4.57
C TYR A 177 -2.02 11.82 -3.51
N LEU A 178 -1.00 11.02 -3.22
CA LEU A 178 0.06 11.37 -2.27
C LEU A 178 0.82 12.62 -2.71
N ALA A 179 1.19 12.70 -3.99
CA ALA A 179 1.90 13.84 -4.56
C ALA A 179 1.07 15.13 -4.52
N SER A 180 -0.27 15.06 -4.60
CA SER A 180 -1.14 16.24 -4.49
C SER A 180 -1.08 16.91 -3.11
N SER A 181 -0.68 16.18 -2.08
CA SER A 181 -0.54 16.68 -0.70
C SER A 181 0.80 17.37 -0.42
N LEU A 182 1.74 17.37 -1.38
CA LEU A 182 3.08 17.91 -1.20
C LEU A 182 3.27 19.26 -1.88
N TRP A 183 4.12 20.07 -1.30
CA TRP A 183 4.74 21.20 -2.00
C TRP A 183 5.90 20.65 -2.83
N LYS A 184 5.66 20.56 -4.13
CA LYS A 184 6.47 19.82 -5.09
C LYS A 184 7.53 20.74 -5.72
N ASN A 185 8.58 21.00 -5.06
CA ASN A 185 9.71 21.70 -5.67
C ASN A 185 10.97 21.33 -4.92
N ASN A 186 11.67 20.31 -5.37
CA ASN A 186 12.98 19.99 -4.84
C ASN A 186 14.00 19.84 -6.00
N GLY A 187 15.26 20.23 -5.75
CA GLY A 187 16.33 20.17 -6.73
C GLY A 187 16.94 18.78 -6.92
N LEU A 188 16.45 17.73 -6.24
CA LEU A 188 17.02 16.37 -6.37
C LEU A 188 16.50 15.64 -7.61
N LEU A 189 15.23 15.88 -7.96
CA LEU A 189 14.66 15.28 -9.15
C LEU A 189 14.91 16.18 -10.35
N THR A 190 15.68 15.69 -11.32
CA THR A 190 16.02 16.43 -12.54
C THR A 190 15.49 15.71 -13.76
N ARG A 191 15.00 16.49 -14.74
CA ARG A 191 14.52 15.92 -16.00
C ARG A 191 15.70 15.41 -16.82
N ASN A 192 15.66 14.13 -17.18
CA ASN A 192 16.59 13.56 -18.15
C ASN A 192 16.01 13.73 -19.57
N GLN A 193 16.76 14.39 -20.44
CA GLN A 193 16.33 14.63 -21.83
C GLN A 193 16.62 13.42 -22.75
N THR A 194 17.46 12.47 -22.30
CA THR A 194 17.78 11.29 -23.08
C THR A 194 16.65 10.26 -22.98
N PRO A 195 15.94 9.96 -24.08
CA PRO A 195 14.84 8.99 -24.04
C PRO A 195 15.35 7.58 -23.74
N LEU A 196 14.47 6.71 -23.30
CA LEU A 196 14.74 5.27 -23.14
C LEU A 196 14.69 4.55 -24.48
N CYS A 197 13.90 5.09 -25.44
CA CYS A 197 13.77 4.54 -26.78
C CYS A 197 14.79 5.18 -27.72
N ASP A 198 15.78 4.43 -28.17
CA ASP A 198 16.81 4.91 -29.09
C ASP A 198 16.27 5.23 -30.50
N SER A 199 15.14 4.64 -30.88
CA SER A 199 14.49 4.79 -32.18
C SER A 199 13.25 5.68 -32.12
N LYS A 200 13.24 6.70 -31.26
CA LYS A 200 12.07 7.52 -30.94
C LYS A 200 11.34 8.08 -32.18
N ASP A 201 12.10 8.52 -33.18
CA ASP A 201 11.53 9.17 -34.38
C ASP A 201 10.88 8.17 -35.36
N THR A 202 11.33 6.91 -35.35
CA THR A 202 10.84 5.84 -36.23
C THR A 202 9.95 4.84 -35.51
N CYS A 203 9.94 4.84 -34.17
CA CYS A 203 9.21 3.90 -33.37
C CYS A 203 7.70 4.18 -33.43
N LYS A 204 6.91 3.18 -33.81
CA LYS A 204 5.43 3.28 -33.85
C LYS A 204 4.82 3.62 -32.49
N GLY A 205 5.42 3.16 -31.39
CA GLY A 205 4.98 3.44 -30.02
C GLY A 205 4.99 4.91 -29.63
N TRP A 206 5.82 5.74 -30.29
CA TRP A 206 5.85 7.20 -30.06
C TRP A 206 4.63 7.94 -30.64
N ARG A 207 3.95 7.37 -31.62
CA ARG A 207 2.78 7.98 -32.26
C ARG A 207 1.50 7.93 -31.43
N VAL A 208 1.53 7.32 -30.27
CA VAL A 208 0.37 7.30 -29.36
C VAL A 208 0.10 8.72 -28.87
N LYS A 209 -1.12 9.17 -29.11
CA LYS A 209 -1.63 10.54 -28.98
C LYS A 209 -1.05 11.31 -27.79
N LYS A 210 -0.28 12.39 -28.07
CA LYS A 210 0.08 13.44 -27.12
C LYS A 210 -1.15 13.85 -26.32
N GLY A 211 -1.09 13.79 -25.01
CA GLY A 211 -2.05 14.44 -24.11
C GLY A 211 -3.06 13.55 -23.39
N LYS A 212 -3.21 12.29 -23.75
CA LYS A 212 -3.96 11.35 -22.90
C LYS A 212 -2.97 10.47 -22.17
N TRP A 213 -3.07 10.43 -20.86
CA TRP A 213 -2.50 9.34 -20.11
C TRP A 213 -3.03 8.06 -20.71
N LEU A 214 -2.15 7.24 -21.24
CA LEU A 214 -2.55 5.92 -21.67
C LEU A 214 -3.01 5.17 -20.45
N LEU A 215 -4.32 5.13 -20.28
CA LEU A 215 -4.99 4.17 -19.42
C LEU A 215 -4.74 2.81 -20.10
N PHE A 216 -3.56 2.25 -19.88
CA PHE A 216 -3.34 0.87 -20.23
C PHE A 216 -4.19 0.06 -19.25
N ASP A 217 -5.39 -0.28 -19.68
CA ASP A 217 -6.03 -1.47 -19.15
C ASP A 217 -5.08 -2.62 -19.43
N ASP A 218 -4.84 -3.44 -18.42
CA ASP A 218 -3.95 -4.60 -18.50
C ASP A 218 -4.38 -5.62 -19.58
N GLU A 219 -5.50 -5.40 -20.25
CA GLU A 219 -6.09 -6.24 -21.29
C GLU A 219 -5.69 -5.85 -22.72
N ASP A 220 -5.19 -4.62 -22.93
CA ASP A 220 -4.74 -4.17 -24.26
C ASP A 220 -3.25 -4.47 -24.50
N ASP A 221 -2.81 -5.73 -24.30
CA ASP A 221 -1.47 -6.21 -24.69
C ASP A 221 -1.21 -6.17 -26.20
N ASP A 222 -2.24 -5.92 -27.00
CA ASP A 222 -2.18 -5.91 -28.47
C ASP A 222 -1.69 -4.61 -29.10
N ILE A 223 -1.42 -3.56 -28.30
CA ILE A 223 -0.77 -2.38 -28.86
C ILE A 223 0.72 -2.68 -29.02
N GLU A 224 1.17 -2.79 -30.25
CA GLU A 224 2.58 -2.89 -30.70
C GLU A 224 3.46 -1.71 -30.19
N SER A 225 3.29 -1.28 -28.95
CA SER A 225 4.07 -0.20 -28.39
C SER A 225 5.36 -0.71 -27.80
N CYS A 226 6.46 -0.15 -28.28
CA CYS A 226 7.80 -0.37 -27.72
C CYS A 226 7.77 -0.13 -26.21
N GLU A 227 8.32 -1.06 -25.43
CA GLU A 227 8.36 -0.94 -23.96
C GLU A 227 9.08 0.34 -23.51
N ALA A 228 10.18 0.71 -24.18
CA ALA A 228 10.91 1.93 -23.87
C ALA A 228 10.07 3.19 -24.09
N CYS A 229 9.34 3.27 -25.21
CA CYS A 229 8.41 4.38 -25.44
C CYS A 229 7.30 4.47 -24.37
N ARG A 230 6.85 3.34 -23.88
CA ARG A 230 5.85 3.29 -22.77
C ARG A 230 6.39 3.96 -21.52
N TRP A 231 7.61 3.64 -21.14
CA TRP A 231 8.24 4.23 -19.96
C TRP A 231 8.66 5.68 -20.17
N ASP A 232 9.01 6.08 -21.40
CA ASP A 232 9.22 7.50 -21.74
C ASP A 232 7.93 8.32 -21.53
N HIS A 233 6.77 7.79 -21.90
CA HIS A 233 5.48 8.44 -21.62
C HIS A 233 5.17 8.51 -20.12
N GLU A 234 5.50 7.46 -19.37
CA GLU A 234 5.33 7.44 -17.93
C GLU A 234 6.23 8.48 -17.25
N LEU A 235 7.47 8.64 -17.72
CA LEU A 235 8.39 9.67 -17.26
C LEU A 235 7.85 11.08 -17.48
N GLU A 236 7.26 11.36 -18.66
CA GLU A 236 6.64 12.67 -18.92
C GLU A 236 5.50 12.98 -17.93
N PHE A 237 4.71 11.95 -17.56
CA PHE A 237 3.70 12.11 -16.53
C PHE A 237 4.34 12.37 -15.17
N PHE A 238 5.35 11.59 -14.81
CA PHE A 238 6.06 11.72 -13.53
C PHE A 238 6.69 13.11 -13.37
N TYR A 239 7.34 13.63 -14.43
CA TYR A 239 7.87 14.99 -14.42
C TYR A 239 6.78 16.04 -14.16
N LYS A 240 5.65 15.93 -14.86
CA LYS A 240 4.51 16.85 -14.64
C LYS A 240 3.95 16.72 -13.22
N LEU A 241 3.89 15.50 -12.69
CA LEU A 241 3.38 15.24 -11.35
C LEU A 241 4.23 15.92 -10.28
N PHE A 242 5.52 16.02 -10.46
CA PHE A 242 6.48 16.60 -9.50
C PHE A 242 7.03 17.98 -9.92
N ASN A 243 6.47 18.62 -10.96
CA ASN A 243 6.85 19.94 -11.45
C ASN A 243 8.35 20.04 -11.87
N VAL A 244 8.84 19.04 -12.60
CA VAL A 244 10.23 18.93 -13.07
C VAL A 244 10.34 19.16 -14.57
#